data_2f2a5bf51b04941cf8e439cef5edbabe
#
_entry.id   2f2a5bf51b04941cf8e439cef5edbabe
#
_cell.length_a   1.000
_cell.length_b   1.000
_cell.length_c   1.000
_cell.angle_alpha   90.00
_cell.angle_beta   90.00
_cell.angle_gamma   90.00
#
_symmetry.space_group_name_H-M   'P 1'
#
loop_
_entity.id
_entity.type
_entity.pdbx_description
1 polymer ?
#
loop_
_entity_poly.entity_id
_entity_poly.type
_entity_poly.pdbx_seq_one_letter_code
_entity_poly.pdbx_strand_id
1 'polypeptide(L)'
;MSNLDRIVSINIELQTVVSSGVSFDNILIVGPAPKVPSEDPTVPDVGVYTSLASVNEMGWKSEGEGADPVGIAARIAFSQTVKPGKIYIAVQKTTGEPDEGTLEEPTVTLSRAEAESGWYVAMPAGIEEEKFEAMAEWTEAREKMFGYSYKNPDSNPVANTYFRSFGICYGDDTGSGDPYKH
;
A
#
# COMPACT_ATOMS: atom_id res chain seq x y z
N MET A 1 46.93 15.45 51.10
CA MET A 1 45.52 15.61 50.81
C MET A 1 45.31 15.24 49.35
N SER A 2 44.70 14.09 49.13
CA SER A 2 44.55 13.49 47.80
C SER A 2 43.27 14.02 47.16
N ASN A 3 43.42 14.70 46.00
CA ASN A 3 42.30 15.22 45.18
C ASN A 3 41.79 14.08 44.28
N LEU A 4 41.05 13.15 44.86
CA LEU A 4 40.46 11.99 44.10
C LEU A 4 38.94 12.07 43.95
N ASP A 5 38.32 13.23 44.15
CA ASP A 5 36.86 13.40 43.99
C ASP A 5 36.46 14.19 42.73
N ARG A 6 37.01 13.77 41.58
CA ARG A 6 36.36 14.09 40.30
C ARG A 6 35.64 12.83 39.79
N ILE A 7 34.46 12.60 40.34
CA ILE A 7 33.51 11.67 39.79
C ILE A 7 32.92 12.33 38.54
N VAL A 8 33.33 11.88 37.37
CA VAL A 8 32.70 12.24 36.11
C VAL A 8 31.39 11.47 36.03
N SER A 9 30.28 12.13 36.31
CA SER A 9 28.95 11.59 36.08
C SER A 9 28.64 11.76 34.60
N ILE A 10 28.73 10.69 33.82
CA ILE A 10 28.28 10.66 32.43
C ILE A 10 26.80 10.29 32.45
N ASN A 11 25.93 11.29 32.29
CA ASN A 11 24.50 11.05 32.06
C ASN A 11 24.30 10.80 30.58
N ILE A 12 24.13 9.53 30.18
CA ILE A 12 23.78 9.17 28.80
C ILE A 12 22.25 9.19 28.72
N GLU A 13 21.69 10.31 28.30
CA GLU A 13 20.30 10.34 27.85
C GLU A 13 20.23 9.73 26.45
N LEU A 14 19.84 8.46 26.37
CA LEU A 14 19.35 7.86 25.13
C LEU A 14 18.04 8.56 24.77
N GLN A 15 18.13 9.61 23.99
CA GLN A 15 16.97 10.09 23.27
C GLN A 15 16.60 8.99 22.25
N THR A 16 15.66 8.14 22.64
CA THR A 16 14.89 7.37 21.69
C THR A 16 14.16 8.41 20.84
N VAL A 17 14.71 8.70 19.67
CA VAL A 17 13.95 9.39 18.63
C VAL A 17 12.81 8.44 18.31
N VAL A 18 11.68 8.63 18.96
CA VAL A 18 10.42 8.04 18.52
C VAL A 18 10.22 8.67 17.15
N SER A 19 10.55 7.94 16.09
CA SER A 19 10.25 8.38 14.74
C SER A 19 8.74 8.56 14.70
N SER A 20 8.32 9.81 14.68
CA SER A 20 6.93 10.18 14.72
C SER A 20 6.22 9.60 13.50
N GLY A 21 5.50 8.50 13.69
CA GLY A 21 4.37 8.18 12.86
C GLY A 21 4.57 7.28 11.64
N VAL A 22 5.77 6.80 11.33
CA VAL A 22 5.90 5.79 10.26
C VAL A 22 5.94 4.40 10.90
N SER A 23 4.82 3.72 10.89
CA SER A 23 4.75 2.30 11.27
C SER A 23 4.96 1.47 10.01
N PHE A 24 5.90 0.52 10.05
CA PHE A 24 6.20 -0.37 8.91
C PHE A 24 5.04 -1.33 8.59
N ASP A 25 4.07 -1.46 9.48
CA ASP A 25 2.86 -2.26 9.35
C ASP A 25 1.71 -1.50 8.64
N ASN A 26 1.88 -0.22 8.36
CA ASN A 26 0.86 0.57 7.66
C ASN A 26 1.07 0.46 6.14
N ILE A 27 0.14 -0.22 5.49
CA ILE A 27 0.11 -0.39 4.04
C ILE A 27 -0.79 0.65 3.39
N LEU A 28 -0.42 1.04 2.16
CA LEU A 28 -1.23 1.82 1.25
C LEU A 28 -1.67 0.91 0.11
N ILE A 29 -2.95 0.69 -0.05
CA ILE A 29 -3.54 0.02 -1.22
C ILE A 29 -3.86 1.10 -2.26
N VAL A 30 -3.35 0.92 -3.47
CA VAL A 30 -3.59 1.83 -4.61
C VAL A 30 -4.45 1.10 -5.63
N GLY A 31 -5.58 1.68 -6.01
CA GLY A 31 -6.44 1.04 -7.00
C GLY A 31 -7.66 1.88 -7.37
N PRO A 32 -8.56 1.33 -8.21
CA PRO A 32 -9.74 2.05 -8.70
C PRO A 32 -10.74 2.35 -7.59
N ALA A 33 -11.60 3.34 -7.85
CA ALA A 33 -12.78 3.59 -7.05
C ALA A 33 -13.70 2.35 -6.99
N PRO A 34 -14.58 2.23 -5.98
CA PRO A 34 -15.56 1.15 -5.95
C PRO A 34 -16.50 1.26 -7.16
N LYS A 35 -16.89 0.12 -7.72
CA LYS A 35 -17.84 0.06 -8.87
C LYS A 35 -19.21 0.66 -8.54
N VAL A 36 -19.63 0.54 -7.30
CA VAL A 36 -20.85 1.13 -6.77
C VAL A 36 -20.45 1.98 -5.57
N PRO A 37 -20.07 3.24 -5.78
CA PRO A 37 -19.67 4.10 -4.69
C PRO A 37 -20.83 4.34 -3.72
N SER A 38 -20.52 4.49 -2.44
CA SER A 38 -21.48 4.95 -1.45
C SER A 38 -21.87 6.40 -1.77
N GLU A 39 -23.17 6.71 -1.68
CA GLU A 39 -23.64 8.08 -1.84
C GLU A 39 -23.27 8.95 -0.62
N ASP A 40 -23.23 8.31 0.57
CA ASP A 40 -22.85 8.95 1.83
C ASP A 40 -22.31 7.87 2.80
N PRO A 41 -21.06 7.95 3.26
CA PRO A 41 -20.07 8.99 2.98
C PRO A 41 -19.40 8.88 1.59
N THR A 42 -18.99 10.01 1.04
CA THR A 42 -18.24 10.05 -0.22
C THR A 42 -16.85 9.43 -0.04
N VAL A 43 -16.44 8.60 -1.00
CA VAL A 43 -15.11 7.97 -0.99
C VAL A 43 -14.02 9.04 -1.09
N PRO A 44 -13.13 9.16 -0.11
CA PRO A 44 -12.04 10.13 -0.14
C PRO A 44 -10.94 9.71 -1.15
N ASP A 45 -10.22 10.68 -1.69
CA ASP A 45 -9.07 10.42 -2.56
C ASP A 45 -8.01 9.53 -1.90
N VAL A 46 -7.79 9.77 -0.60
CA VAL A 46 -6.97 8.92 0.27
C VAL A 46 -7.72 8.74 1.60
N GLY A 47 -8.06 7.51 1.91
CA GLY A 47 -8.80 7.17 3.12
C GLY A 47 -7.99 6.30 4.08
N VAL A 48 -8.29 6.40 5.38
CA VAL A 48 -7.72 5.55 6.44
C VAL A 48 -8.79 4.66 7.02
N TYR A 49 -8.54 3.36 7.04
CA TYR A 49 -9.51 2.35 7.45
C TYR A 49 -8.93 1.44 8.52
N THR A 50 -9.69 1.18 9.57
CA THR A 50 -9.28 0.34 10.70
C THR A 50 -9.96 -1.02 10.73
N SER A 51 -10.88 -1.26 9.80
CA SER A 51 -11.61 -2.52 9.69
C SER A 51 -12.10 -2.76 8.26
N LEU A 52 -12.35 -4.03 7.93
CA LEU A 52 -12.99 -4.38 6.65
C LEU A 52 -14.41 -3.77 6.54
N ALA A 53 -15.13 -3.68 7.65
CA ALA A 53 -16.47 -3.08 7.65
C ALA A 53 -16.43 -1.63 7.14
N SER A 54 -15.48 -0.82 7.63
CA SER A 54 -15.32 0.58 7.19
C SER A 54 -14.93 0.70 5.72
N VAL A 55 -14.23 -0.28 5.14
CA VAL A 55 -13.94 -0.32 3.70
C VAL A 55 -15.21 -0.64 2.90
N ASN A 56 -15.99 -1.61 3.35
CA ASN A 56 -17.23 -2.00 2.69
C ASN A 56 -18.31 -0.89 2.74
N GLU A 57 -18.36 -0.11 3.83
CA GLU A 57 -19.23 1.07 3.97
C GLU A 57 -18.99 2.13 2.89
N MET A 58 -17.75 2.23 2.36
CA MET A 58 -17.41 3.12 1.26
C MET A 58 -17.80 2.56 -0.12
N GLY A 59 -18.39 1.37 -0.19
CA GLY A 59 -18.85 0.76 -1.42
C GLY A 59 -17.93 -0.28 -2.05
N TRP A 60 -16.70 -0.48 -1.53
CA TRP A 60 -15.86 -1.57 -2.04
C TRP A 60 -16.40 -2.92 -1.61
N LYS A 61 -16.66 -3.76 -2.60
CA LYS A 61 -17.12 -5.12 -2.39
C LYS A 61 -15.92 -6.06 -2.20
N SER A 62 -15.80 -6.66 -1.03
CA SER A 62 -14.64 -7.46 -0.65
C SER A 62 -14.73 -8.95 -1.01
N GLU A 63 -15.93 -9.46 -1.42
CA GLU A 63 -16.15 -10.86 -1.74
C GLU A 63 -17.34 -11.08 -2.68
N GLY A 64 -17.43 -12.29 -3.24
CA GLY A 64 -18.51 -12.73 -4.13
C GLY A 64 -18.39 -12.19 -5.55
N GLU A 65 -19.48 -12.37 -6.32
CA GLU A 65 -19.51 -11.92 -7.72
C GLU A 65 -19.39 -10.39 -7.81
N GLY A 66 -18.50 -9.92 -8.69
CA GLY A 66 -18.24 -8.48 -8.87
C GLY A 66 -17.45 -7.84 -7.74
N ALA A 67 -16.71 -8.63 -6.94
CA ALA A 67 -15.81 -8.08 -5.93
C ALA A 67 -14.78 -7.13 -6.54
N ASP A 68 -14.47 -6.05 -5.80
CA ASP A 68 -13.51 -5.04 -6.21
C ASP A 68 -12.10 -5.44 -5.80
N PRO A 69 -11.06 -5.23 -6.64
CA PRO A 69 -9.70 -5.56 -6.30
C PRO A 69 -9.21 -4.93 -4.99
N VAL A 70 -9.57 -3.67 -4.75
CA VAL A 70 -9.25 -2.94 -3.51
C VAL A 70 -9.97 -3.57 -2.31
N GLY A 71 -11.24 -3.95 -2.45
CA GLY A 71 -12.01 -4.62 -1.41
C GLY A 71 -11.42 -5.98 -1.05
N ILE A 72 -11.00 -6.77 -2.06
CA ILE A 72 -10.34 -8.06 -1.86
C ILE A 72 -9.01 -7.87 -1.13
N ALA A 73 -8.16 -6.92 -1.57
CA ALA A 73 -6.88 -6.62 -0.94
C ALA A 73 -7.05 -6.20 0.53
N ALA A 74 -8.03 -5.35 0.82
CA ALA A 74 -8.37 -4.95 2.19
C ALA A 74 -8.82 -6.14 3.05
N ARG A 75 -9.66 -7.04 2.50
CA ARG A 75 -10.07 -8.27 3.19
C ARG A 75 -8.88 -9.15 3.52
N ILE A 76 -7.97 -9.35 2.57
CA ILE A 76 -6.75 -10.13 2.79
C ILE A 76 -5.90 -9.51 3.90
N ALA A 77 -5.69 -8.19 3.87
CA ALA A 77 -4.91 -7.47 4.88
C ALA A 77 -5.50 -7.65 6.29
N PHE A 78 -6.80 -7.46 6.46
CA PHE A 78 -7.46 -7.60 7.76
C PHE A 78 -7.70 -9.05 8.20
N SER A 79 -7.54 -10.04 7.33
CA SER A 79 -7.68 -11.47 7.66
C SER A 79 -6.39 -12.12 8.16
N GLN A 80 -5.25 -11.42 8.08
CA GLN A 80 -3.97 -11.98 8.53
C GLN A 80 -3.94 -12.23 10.03
N THR A 81 -3.16 -13.22 10.47
CA THR A 81 -2.95 -13.53 11.90
C THR A 81 -2.39 -12.32 12.64
N VAL A 82 -1.42 -11.62 12.02
CA VAL A 82 -0.93 -10.32 12.47
C VAL A 82 -1.47 -9.28 11.50
N LYS A 83 -2.64 -8.77 11.80
CA LYS A 83 -3.31 -7.78 10.96
C LYS A 83 -2.81 -6.36 11.25
N PRO A 84 -2.75 -5.49 10.22
CA PRO A 84 -2.44 -4.08 10.43
C PRO A 84 -3.50 -3.42 11.33
N GLY A 85 -3.07 -2.48 12.15
CA GLY A 85 -4.00 -1.67 12.97
C GLY A 85 -4.86 -0.74 12.11
N LYS A 86 -4.34 -0.34 10.95
CA LYS A 86 -5.03 0.45 9.93
C LYS A 86 -4.39 0.23 8.56
N ILE A 87 -5.17 0.45 7.52
CA ILE A 87 -4.70 0.52 6.13
C ILE A 87 -5.05 1.88 5.54
N TYR A 88 -4.29 2.28 4.54
CA TYR A 88 -4.59 3.43 3.69
C TYR A 88 -5.10 2.93 2.35
N ILE A 89 -6.04 3.63 1.75
CA ILE A 89 -6.50 3.36 0.38
C ILE A 89 -6.40 4.66 -0.40
N ALA A 90 -5.63 4.66 -1.49
CA ALA A 90 -5.55 5.76 -2.43
C ALA A 90 -6.31 5.38 -3.71
N VAL A 91 -7.26 6.20 -4.06
CA VAL A 91 -8.17 5.95 -5.18
C VAL A 91 -7.60 6.56 -6.47
N GLN A 92 -7.44 5.75 -7.51
CA GLN A 92 -7.16 6.25 -8.85
C GLN A 92 -8.39 6.98 -9.39
N LYS A 93 -8.20 8.23 -9.78
CA LYS A 93 -9.27 9.03 -10.39
C LYS A 93 -9.48 8.61 -11.83
N THR A 94 -10.72 8.62 -12.25
CA THR A 94 -11.06 8.49 -13.66
C THR A 94 -10.96 9.86 -14.32
N THR A 95 -10.22 9.94 -15.43
CA THR A 95 -10.10 11.13 -16.26
C THR A 95 -10.90 10.92 -17.53
N GLY A 96 -11.70 11.90 -17.96
CA GLY A 96 -12.58 11.81 -19.12
C GLY A 96 -14.06 11.71 -18.76
N GLU A 97 -14.87 11.35 -19.74
CA GLU A 97 -16.32 11.17 -19.55
C GLU A 97 -16.59 9.92 -18.67
N PRO A 98 -17.67 9.89 -17.89
CA PRO A 98 -17.95 8.83 -16.92
C PRO A 98 -17.93 7.40 -17.47
N ASP A 99 -18.30 7.21 -18.73
CA ASP A 99 -18.42 5.89 -19.37
C ASP A 99 -17.20 5.51 -20.24
N GLU A 100 -16.29 6.46 -20.54
CA GLU A 100 -15.09 6.26 -21.36
C GLU A 100 -13.80 6.69 -20.63
N GLY A 101 -13.90 6.95 -19.33
CA GLY A 101 -12.80 7.49 -18.55
C GLY A 101 -11.64 6.51 -18.41
N THR A 102 -10.44 7.01 -18.60
CA THR A 102 -9.20 6.29 -18.32
C THR A 102 -8.79 6.56 -16.88
N LEU A 103 -8.34 5.52 -16.17
CA LEU A 103 -7.76 5.70 -14.84
C LEU A 103 -6.47 6.53 -14.95
N GLU A 104 -6.27 7.43 -13.99
CA GLU A 104 -5.02 8.19 -13.88
C GLU A 104 -3.82 7.25 -13.66
N GLU A 105 -2.63 7.70 -14.04
CA GLU A 105 -1.42 6.94 -13.78
C GLU A 105 -1.23 6.70 -12.27
N PRO A 106 -0.87 5.46 -11.84
CA PRO A 106 -0.72 5.13 -10.42
C PRO A 106 0.28 6.03 -9.67
N THR A 107 1.29 6.54 -10.36
CA THR A 107 2.28 7.47 -9.80
C THR A 107 1.67 8.84 -9.44
N VAL A 108 0.62 9.28 -10.13
CA VAL A 108 -0.15 10.48 -9.78
C VAL A 108 -0.93 10.22 -8.49
N THR A 109 -1.58 9.06 -8.38
CA THR A 109 -2.27 8.63 -7.16
C THR A 109 -1.32 8.53 -5.98
N LEU A 110 -0.13 7.93 -6.16
CA LEU A 110 0.92 7.85 -5.15
C LEU A 110 1.39 9.23 -4.69
N SER A 111 1.56 10.18 -5.64
CA SER A 111 1.99 11.54 -5.32
C SER A 111 0.94 12.29 -4.47
N ARG A 112 -0.34 12.02 -4.71
CA ARG A 112 -1.43 12.54 -3.89
C ARG A 112 -1.43 11.89 -2.51
N ALA A 113 -1.19 10.58 -2.42
CA ALA A 113 -1.10 9.85 -1.17
C ALA A 113 0.16 10.18 -0.34
N GLU A 114 1.19 10.76 -0.95
CA GLU A 114 2.41 11.19 -0.25
C GLU A 114 2.13 12.30 0.77
N ALA A 115 1.13 13.16 0.51
CA ALA A 115 0.70 14.20 1.43
C ALA A 115 0.12 13.63 2.74
N GLU A 116 -0.40 12.41 2.69
CA GLU A 116 -0.89 11.67 3.86
C GLU A 116 0.26 10.89 4.49
N SER A 117 0.73 11.36 5.64
CA SER A 117 1.79 10.69 6.39
C SER A 117 1.28 9.41 7.06
N GLY A 118 2.16 8.43 7.26
CA GLY A 118 1.90 7.29 8.13
C GLY A 118 1.80 5.93 7.44
N TRP A 119 1.89 5.85 6.10
CA TRP A 119 2.06 4.60 5.37
C TRP A 119 3.52 4.44 4.89
N TYR A 120 3.95 3.20 4.70
CA TYR A 120 5.32 2.88 4.28
C TYR A 120 5.39 1.97 3.05
N VAL A 121 4.48 1.02 2.91
CA VAL A 121 4.45 0.07 1.80
C VAL A 121 3.28 0.40 0.89
N ALA A 122 3.52 0.62 -0.41
CA ALA A 122 2.48 0.73 -1.43
C ALA A 122 2.22 -0.64 -2.07
N MET A 123 0.95 -1.00 -2.25
CA MET A 123 0.52 -2.25 -2.88
C MET A 123 -0.53 -1.95 -3.95
N PRO A 124 -0.37 -2.43 -5.20
CA PRO A 124 -1.35 -2.24 -6.26
C PRO A 124 -2.52 -3.21 -6.08
N ALA A 125 -3.72 -2.75 -6.40
CA ALA A 125 -4.93 -3.56 -6.44
C ALA A 125 -5.73 -3.23 -7.69
N GLY A 126 -5.81 -4.15 -8.66
CA GLY A 126 -6.49 -3.93 -9.94
C GLY A 126 -5.74 -2.97 -10.87
N ILE A 127 -4.44 -2.85 -10.70
CA ILE A 127 -3.53 -2.11 -11.57
C ILE A 127 -2.80 -3.11 -12.47
N GLU A 128 -2.63 -2.78 -13.73
CA GLU A 128 -1.93 -3.60 -14.71
C GLU A 128 -0.43 -3.71 -14.40
N GLU A 129 0.16 -4.91 -14.65
CA GLU A 129 1.56 -5.20 -14.33
C GLU A 129 2.55 -4.27 -15.04
N GLU A 130 2.19 -3.75 -16.23
CA GLU A 130 2.99 -2.79 -17.01
C GLU A 130 3.23 -1.45 -16.28
N LYS A 131 2.43 -1.16 -15.28
CA LYS A 131 2.57 0.05 -14.45
C LYS A 131 3.46 -0.15 -13.22
N PHE A 132 3.82 -1.39 -12.90
CA PHE A 132 4.52 -1.70 -11.64
C PHE A 132 5.94 -1.14 -11.61
N GLU A 133 6.64 -1.12 -12.75
CA GLU A 133 7.99 -0.54 -12.80
C GLU A 133 7.98 0.95 -12.45
N ALA A 134 7.03 1.72 -12.98
CA ALA A 134 6.89 3.13 -12.67
C ALA A 134 6.54 3.37 -11.18
N MET A 135 5.75 2.47 -10.56
CA MET A 135 5.45 2.54 -9.12
C MET A 135 6.70 2.22 -8.28
N ALA A 136 7.49 1.23 -8.70
CA ALA A 136 8.75 0.86 -8.04
C ALA A 136 9.75 2.02 -8.08
N GLU A 137 9.95 2.63 -9.25
CA GLU A 137 10.81 3.81 -9.41
C GLU A 137 10.35 4.97 -8.52
N TRP A 138 9.05 5.22 -8.48
CA TRP A 138 8.47 6.27 -7.65
C TRP A 138 8.75 6.04 -6.16
N THR A 139 8.56 4.81 -5.66
CA THR A 139 8.78 4.45 -4.24
C THR A 139 10.26 4.45 -3.86
N GLU A 140 11.15 4.00 -4.76
CA GLU A 140 12.59 4.00 -4.56
C GLU A 140 13.11 5.42 -4.30
N ALA A 141 12.66 6.39 -5.12
CA ALA A 141 13.05 7.80 -5.00
C ALA A 141 12.57 8.47 -3.70
N ARG A 142 11.60 7.88 -2.98
CA ARG A 142 10.96 8.47 -1.78
C ARG A 142 11.17 7.68 -0.50
N GLU A 143 12.08 6.74 -0.51
CA GLU A 143 12.38 5.88 0.63
C GLU A 143 11.15 5.10 1.15
N LYS A 144 10.20 4.79 0.25
CA LYS A 144 9.04 3.95 0.48
C LYS A 144 9.31 2.54 -0.03
N MET A 145 8.49 1.57 0.35
CA MET A 145 8.54 0.22 -0.22
C MET A 145 7.39 0.00 -1.21
N PHE A 146 7.63 -0.86 -2.19
CA PHE A 146 6.63 -1.32 -3.14
C PHE A 146 6.50 -2.84 -3.07
N GLY A 147 5.30 -3.32 -2.74
CA GLY A 147 4.96 -4.73 -2.75
C GLY A 147 3.98 -5.04 -3.88
N TYR A 148 4.23 -6.09 -4.64
CA TYR A 148 3.36 -6.48 -5.76
C TYR A 148 3.29 -8.00 -5.89
N SER A 149 2.27 -8.47 -6.58
CA SER A 149 2.16 -9.87 -7.01
C SER A 149 2.07 -9.93 -8.52
N TYR A 150 2.69 -10.93 -9.13
CA TYR A 150 2.71 -11.10 -10.58
C TYR A 150 2.51 -12.57 -10.96
N LYS A 151 2.05 -12.80 -12.18
CA LYS A 151 1.58 -14.12 -12.59
C LYS A 151 2.67 -14.96 -13.25
N ASN A 152 3.47 -14.37 -14.12
CA ASN A 152 4.42 -15.12 -14.93
C ASN A 152 5.80 -15.20 -14.24
N PRO A 153 6.26 -16.40 -13.81
CA PRO A 153 7.56 -16.56 -13.15
C PRO A 153 8.74 -16.14 -14.03
N ASP A 154 8.61 -16.24 -15.36
CA ASP A 154 9.66 -15.89 -16.30
C ASP A 154 9.72 -14.39 -16.63
N SER A 155 8.75 -13.60 -16.18
CA SER A 155 8.61 -12.18 -16.49
C SER A 155 8.27 -11.36 -15.26
N ASN A 156 9.28 -11.06 -14.44
CA ASN A 156 9.10 -10.11 -13.35
C ASN A 156 8.85 -8.70 -13.94
N PRO A 157 7.69 -8.07 -13.64
CA PRO A 157 7.35 -6.75 -14.19
C PRO A 157 8.18 -5.59 -13.63
N VAL A 158 9.00 -5.84 -12.61
CA VAL A 158 9.86 -4.83 -11.97
C VAL A 158 11.31 -5.24 -12.08
N ALA A 159 12.16 -4.35 -12.57
CA ALA A 159 13.58 -4.59 -12.70
C ALA A 159 14.26 -4.83 -11.34
N ASN A 160 15.24 -5.74 -11.29
CA ASN A 160 15.99 -6.08 -10.08
C ASN A 160 16.91 -4.95 -9.55
N THR A 161 16.83 -3.76 -10.13
CA THR A 161 17.57 -2.57 -9.71
C THR A 161 16.89 -1.77 -8.62
N TYR A 162 15.60 -2.06 -8.33
CA TYR A 162 14.83 -1.38 -7.30
C TYR A 162 14.90 -2.17 -5.99
N PHE A 163 15.72 -1.71 -5.06
CA PHE A 163 16.02 -2.41 -3.80
C PHE A 163 14.88 -2.33 -2.77
N ARG A 164 13.96 -1.39 -2.95
CA ARG A 164 12.79 -1.20 -2.07
C ARG A 164 11.53 -1.87 -2.60
N SER A 165 11.67 -2.69 -3.64
CA SER A 165 10.56 -3.42 -4.23
C SER A 165 10.67 -4.91 -3.95
N PHE A 166 9.54 -5.56 -3.68
CA PHE A 166 9.45 -7.02 -3.53
C PHE A 166 8.23 -7.55 -4.26
N GLY A 167 8.43 -8.62 -5.01
CA GLY A 167 7.39 -9.28 -5.79
C GLY A 167 7.12 -10.70 -5.30
N ILE A 168 5.87 -11.10 -5.33
CA ILE A 168 5.44 -12.49 -5.05
C ILE A 168 4.85 -13.05 -6.35
N CYS A 169 5.51 -14.08 -6.90
CA CYS A 169 4.98 -14.81 -8.04
C CYS A 169 3.91 -15.81 -7.55
N TYR A 170 2.69 -15.70 -8.08
CA TYR A 170 1.59 -16.61 -7.77
C TYR A 170 1.25 -17.57 -8.92
N GLY A 171 1.83 -17.40 -10.09
CA GLY A 171 1.68 -18.32 -11.23
C GLY A 171 2.59 -19.53 -11.11
N ASP A 172 2.18 -20.60 -11.76
CA ASP A 172 3.03 -21.75 -12.06
C ASP A 172 3.73 -21.53 -13.42
N ASP A 173 4.55 -22.52 -13.84
CA ASP A 173 5.27 -22.48 -15.14
C ASP A 173 4.32 -22.36 -16.35
N THR A 174 3.02 -22.58 -16.16
CA THR A 174 2.00 -22.39 -17.20
C THR A 174 1.33 -21.03 -17.16
N GLY A 175 1.70 -20.19 -16.21
CA GLY A 175 1.07 -18.89 -15.97
C GLY A 175 -0.36 -19.01 -15.40
N SER A 176 -0.71 -20.17 -14.86
CA SER A 176 -1.98 -20.42 -14.17
C SER A 176 -1.82 -20.15 -12.69
N GLY A 177 -2.74 -19.46 -12.09
CA GLY A 177 -2.74 -19.18 -10.66
C GLY A 177 -3.85 -18.21 -10.30
N ASP A 178 -4.27 -18.26 -9.05
CA ASP A 178 -5.25 -17.31 -8.50
C ASP A 178 -4.50 -16.30 -7.62
N PRO A 179 -4.49 -15.00 -8.00
CA PRO A 179 -3.74 -13.97 -7.27
C PRO A 179 -4.19 -13.78 -5.81
N TYR A 180 -5.31 -14.36 -5.44
CA TYR A 180 -5.92 -14.18 -4.12
C TYR A 180 -5.86 -15.43 -3.22
N LYS A 181 -5.11 -16.47 -3.60
CA LYS A 181 -4.99 -17.74 -2.86
C LYS A 181 -3.72 -17.88 -2.00
N HIS A 182 -2.90 -16.86 -1.94
CA HIS A 182 -1.63 -16.88 -1.19
C HIS A 182 -1.67 -16.10 0.11
#